data_8276909f9f247f24c3352f8bcfb34353
#
_entry.id   8276909f9f247f24c3352f8bcfb34353
#
_cell.length_a   1.000
_cell.length_b   1.000
_cell.length_c   1.000
_cell.angle_alpha   90.00
_cell.angle_beta   90.00
_cell.angle_gamma   90.00
#
_symmetry.space_group_name_H-M   'P 1'
#
loop_
_entity.id
_entity.type
_entity.pdbx_description
1 polymer ?
#
loop_
_entity_poly.entity_id
_entity_poly.type
_entity_poly.pdbx_seq_one_letter_code
_entity_poly.pdbx_strand_id
1 'polypeptide(L)'
;MGEGSGPQGWLEGRVLMEIEQSLEQLRRDQTLSVDQTRGCIERMLEGEVDPALMSRWLTEIRRVGESWQMLLGAAQAMRAHMVPVVSHRSRLLDTCGTGGDGSKTFNISTATAIVVAACGVPVAKHGNRKITSSTGSADVLQALGIEVDLPAEAVGRCIDQLGIGFCFAPRLHPAMKQVSGVRRSLGFPTIFNALGPLCNPASAPFQLLGVGHRDLAEKMAEALRHLPVERAIVVRGEDGLDEVSLMAPTEVWQISH
;
A
#
# COMPACT_ATOMS: atom_id res chain seq x y z
N MET A 1 -16.37 46.06 -8.67
CA MET A 1 -16.75 44.91 -9.49
C MET A 1 -16.03 43.72 -8.88
N GLY A 2 -16.70 42.94 -8.05
CA GLY A 2 -16.16 41.76 -7.42
C GLY A 2 -16.44 40.57 -8.33
N GLU A 3 -15.40 39.97 -8.87
CA GLU A 3 -15.51 38.68 -9.55
C GLU A 3 -15.88 37.61 -8.51
N GLY A 4 -17.13 37.15 -8.60
CA GLY A 4 -17.59 36.02 -7.79
C GLY A 4 -16.84 34.78 -8.18
N SER A 5 -16.08 34.21 -7.27
CA SER A 5 -15.48 32.86 -7.41
C SER A 5 -16.63 31.87 -7.67
N GLY A 6 -16.64 31.30 -8.88
CA GLY A 6 -17.61 30.27 -9.26
C GLY A 6 -17.48 29.01 -8.38
N PRO A 7 -18.36 27.99 -8.54
CA PRO A 7 -18.37 26.77 -7.73
C PRO A 7 -17.01 26.07 -7.61
N GLN A 8 -16.16 26.15 -8.62
CA GLN A 8 -14.80 25.60 -8.62
C GLN A 8 -13.86 26.31 -7.63
N GLY A 9 -13.90 27.64 -7.54
CA GLY A 9 -13.07 28.40 -6.60
C GLY A 9 -13.46 28.15 -5.13
N TRP A 10 -14.73 27.83 -4.84
CA TRP A 10 -15.18 27.42 -3.50
C TRP A 10 -14.67 26.02 -3.13
N LEU A 11 -14.64 25.09 -4.07
CA LEU A 11 -14.12 23.74 -3.86
C LEU A 11 -12.60 23.76 -3.62
N GLU A 12 -11.85 24.48 -4.45
CA GLU A 12 -10.39 24.64 -4.29
C GLU A 12 -10.03 25.28 -2.93
N GLY A 13 -10.75 26.34 -2.54
CA GLY A 13 -10.56 26.99 -1.24
C GLY A 13 -10.83 26.05 -0.06
N ARG A 14 -11.83 25.18 -0.17
CA ARG A 14 -12.18 24.21 0.88
C ARG A 14 -11.13 23.10 0.99
N VAL A 15 -10.68 22.54 -0.13
CA VAL A 15 -9.61 21.53 -0.18
C VAL A 15 -8.32 22.05 0.45
N LEU A 16 -7.90 23.26 0.05
CA LEU A 16 -6.72 23.92 0.60
C LEU A 16 -6.84 24.08 2.13
N MET A 17 -7.99 24.52 2.61
CA MET A 17 -8.24 24.72 4.03
C MET A 17 -8.17 23.40 4.81
N GLU A 18 -8.75 22.32 4.32
CA GLU A 18 -8.72 21.01 4.97
C GLU A 18 -7.28 20.46 5.10
N ILE A 19 -6.45 20.59 4.06
CA ILE A 19 -5.05 20.15 4.09
C ILE A 19 -4.19 21.06 4.98
N GLU A 20 -4.37 22.40 4.94
CA GLU A 20 -3.65 23.31 5.82
C GLU A 20 -4.01 23.10 7.31
N GLN A 21 -5.27 22.80 7.62
CA GLN A 21 -5.70 22.46 8.99
C GLN A 21 -5.03 21.16 9.47
N SER A 22 -5.00 20.14 8.62
CA SER A 22 -4.31 18.88 8.95
C SER A 22 -2.81 19.07 9.12
N LEU A 23 -2.19 19.92 8.31
CA LEU A 23 -0.78 20.29 8.42
C LEU A 23 -0.47 21.00 9.74
N GLU A 24 -1.33 21.94 10.15
CA GLU A 24 -1.19 22.64 11.44
C GLU A 24 -1.34 21.68 12.63
N GLN A 25 -2.27 20.72 12.54
CA GLN A 25 -2.43 19.65 13.54
C GLN A 25 -1.14 18.81 13.66
N LEU A 26 -0.57 18.35 12.54
CA LEU A 26 0.70 17.61 12.51
C LEU A 26 1.86 18.42 13.12
N ARG A 27 1.95 19.73 12.86
CA ARG A 27 2.98 20.61 13.43
C ARG A 27 2.91 20.70 14.94
N ARG A 28 1.75 20.46 15.54
CA ARG A 28 1.54 20.36 16.99
C ARG A 28 1.73 18.95 17.54
N ASP A 29 2.38 18.06 16.78
CA ASP A 29 2.61 16.65 17.13
C ASP A 29 1.32 15.85 17.38
N GLN A 30 0.22 16.27 16.76
CA GLN A 30 -1.07 15.59 16.85
C GLN A 30 -1.25 14.68 15.65
N THR A 31 -1.71 13.46 15.90
CA THR A 31 -2.05 12.50 14.83
C THR A 31 -3.34 12.89 14.12
N LEU A 32 -3.47 12.53 12.84
CA LEU A 32 -4.71 12.72 12.09
C LEU A 32 -5.65 11.53 12.28
N SER A 33 -6.95 11.79 12.22
CA SER A 33 -7.97 10.74 12.19
C SER A 33 -7.98 10.00 10.85
N VAL A 34 -8.69 8.88 10.80
CA VAL A 34 -8.92 8.11 9.57
C VAL A 34 -9.53 8.99 8.47
N ASP A 35 -10.60 9.72 8.78
CA ASP A 35 -11.33 10.55 7.81
C ASP A 35 -10.49 11.74 7.32
N GLN A 36 -9.76 12.40 8.22
CA GLN A 36 -8.86 13.50 7.84
C GLN A 36 -7.77 13.01 6.88
N THR A 37 -7.12 11.89 7.21
CA THR A 37 -6.07 11.33 6.35
C THR A 37 -6.64 10.86 5.02
N ARG A 38 -7.79 10.16 5.04
CA ARG A 38 -8.47 9.72 3.83
C ARG A 38 -8.75 10.91 2.92
N GLY A 39 -9.39 11.97 3.41
CA GLY A 39 -9.71 13.15 2.60
C GLY A 39 -8.47 13.82 2.02
N CYS A 40 -7.40 14.02 2.80
CA CYS A 40 -6.14 14.57 2.29
C CYS A 40 -5.53 13.71 1.16
N ILE A 41 -5.48 12.39 1.34
CA ILE A 41 -4.92 11.47 0.34
C ILE A 41 -5.80 11.40 -0.91
N GLU A 42 -7.13 11.38 -0.79
CA GLU A 42 -8.06 11.41 -1.93
C GLU A 42 -7.77 12.63 -2.82
N ARG A 43 -7.68 13.84 -2.23
CA ARG A 43 -7.36 15.07 -2.96
C ARG A 43 -5.99 15.03 -3.65
N MET A 44 -5.00 14.43 -3.00
CA MET A 44 -3.68 14.24 -3.62
C MET A 44 -3.74 13.29 -4.82
N LEU A 45 -4.51 12.20 -4.72
CA LEU A 45 -4.70 11.23 -5.81
C LEU A 45 -5.54 11.77 -6.96
N GLU A 46 -6.44 12.70 -6.70
CA GLU A 46 -7.24 13.43 -7.70
C GLU A 46 -6.44 14.55 -8.40
N GLY A 47 -5.25 14.88 -7.87
CA GLY A 47 -4.39 15.94 -8.43
C GLY A 47 -4.82 17.34 -8.04
N GLU A 48 -5.63 17.49 -7.01
CA GLU A 48 -6.18 18.77 -6.55
C GLU A 48 -5.26 19.52 -5.57
N VAL A 49 -4.11 18.92 -5.22
CA VAL A 49 -3.18 19.47 -4.23
C VAL A 49 -1.90 19.95 -4.89
N ASP A 50 -1.53 21.18 -4.60
CA ASP A 50 -0.25 21.75 -5.05
C ASP A 50 0.95 20.90 -4.58
N PRO A 51 1.94 20.64 -5.47
CA PRO A 51 3.10 19.81 -5.13
C PRO A 51 3.90 20.30 -3.92
N ALA A 52 3.99 21.62 -3.69
CA ALA A 52 4.71 22.15 -2.53
C ALA A 52 3.94 21.89 -1.23
N LEU A 53 2.60 22.03 -1.25
CA LEU A 53 1.76 21.71 -0.11
C LEU A 53 1.79 20.21 0.20
N MET A 54 1.69 19.35 -0.82
CA MET A 54 1.82 17.89 -0.69
C MET A 54 3.18 17.50 -0.09
N SER A 55 4.26 18.13 -0.55
CA SER A 55 5.61 17.91 -0.04
C SER A 55 5.71 18.25 1.46
N ARG A 56 5.16 19.41 1.86
CA ARG A 56 5.12 19.83 3.28
C ARG A 56 4.32 18.82 4.13
N TRP A 57 3.16 18.41 3.65
CA TRP A 57 2.30 17.48 4.36
C TRP A 57 2.97 16.10 4.56
N LEU A 58 3.55 15.54 3.51
CA LEU A 58 4.28 14.26 3.58
C LEU A 58 5.52 14.34 4.48
N THR A 59 6.19 15.49 4.51
CA THR A 59 7.34 15.73 5.40
C THR A 59 6.90 15.75 6.87
N GLU A 60 5.77 16.40 7.18
CA GLU A 60 5.26 16.42 8.56
C GLU A 60 4.76 15.04 9.01
N ILE A 61 4.10 14.26 8.15
CA ILE A 61 3.77 12.86 8.45
C ILE A 61 5.05 12.07 8.79
N ARG A 62 6.12 12.23 7.98
CA ARG A 62 7.40 11.57 8.25
C ARG A 62 8.01 12.00 9.58
N ARG A 63 7.89 13.26 9.96
CA ARG A 63 8.41 13.81 11.22
C ARG A 63 7.66 13.26 12.44
N VAL A 64 6.34 13.26 12.38
CA VAL A 64 5.46 12.77 13.48
C VAL A 64 5.45 11.23 13.56
N GLY A 65 5.62 10.58 12.43
CA GLY A 65 5.44 9.13 12.26
C GLY A 65 3.97 8.78 11.99
N GLU A 66 3.78 7.78 11.14
CA GLU A 66 2.45 7.28 10.80
C GLU A 66 1.78 6.61 12.02
N SER A 67 0.50 6.92 12.27
CA SER A 67 -0.35 6.14 13.18
C SER A 67 -1.15 5.09 12.38
N TRP A 68 -1.73 4.11 13.07
CA TRP A 68 -2.60 3.13 12.40
C TRP A 68 -3.84 3.80 11.76
N GLN A 69 -4.36 4.88 12.36
CA GLN A 69 -5.47 5.65 11.79
C GLN A 69 -5.07 6.30 10.46
N MET A 70 -3.87 6.87 10.40
CA MET A 70 -3.34 7.45 9.17
C MET A 70 -3.12 6.37 8.10
N LEU A 71 -2.56 5.22 8.45
CA LEU A 71 -2.39 4.10 7.53
C LEU A 71 -3.74 3.61 6.99
N LEU A 72 -4.74 3.47 7.87
CA LEU A 72 -6.09 3.06 7.48
C LEU A 72 -6.75 4.07 6.54
N GLY A 73 -6.75 5.35 6.88
CA GLY A 73 -7.35 6.40 6.05
C GLY A 73 -6.69 6.48 4.67
N ALA A 74 -5.36 6.42 4.63
CA ALA A 74 -4.62 6.40 3.38
C ALA A 74 -4.89 5.13 2.55
N ALA A 75 -5.00 3.95 3.19
CA ALA A 75 -5.36 2.71 2.51
C ALA A 75 -6.79 2.76 1.93
N GLN A 76 -7.75 3.33 2.66
CA GLN A 76 -9.12 3.51 2.17
C GLN A 76 -9.16 4.40 0.93
N ALA A 77 -8.46 5.53 0.94
CA ALA A 77 -8.33 6.42 -0.21
C ALA A 77 -7.70 5.71 -1.43
N MET A 78 -6.59 4.99 -1.21
CA MET A 78 -5.94 4.21 -2.26
C MET A 78 -6.84 3.13 -2.86
N ARG A 79 -7.61 2.41 -2.02
CA ARG A 79 -8.54 1.37 -2.45
C ARG A 79 -9.72 1.94 -3.24
N ALA A 80 -10.18 3.15 -2.91
CA ALA A 80 -11.23 3.84 -3.68
C ALA A 80 -10.78 4.23 -5.10
N HIS A 81 -9.47 4.45 -5.31
CA HIS A 81 -8.89 4.90 -6.58
C HIS A 81 -8.13 3.79 -7.36
N MET A 82 -8.15 2.55 -6.89
CA MET A 82 -7.52 1.44 -7.59
C MET A 82 -8.42 0.88 -8.70
N VAL A 83 -7.80 0.25 -9.70
CA VAL A 83 -8.50 -0.56 -10.71
C VAL A 83 -8.74 -1.95 -10.10
N PRO A 84 -9.99 -2.36 -9.85
CA PRO A 84 -10.28 -3.63 -9.21
C PRO A 84 -9.97 -4.82 -10.14
N VAL A 85 -9.41 -5.86 -9.57
CA VAL A 85 -9.23 -7.16 -10.22
C VAL A 85 -10.34 -8.10 -9.74
N VAL A 86 -11.19 -8.53 -10.66
CA VAL A 86 -12.30 -9.46 -10.36
C VAL A 86 -11.89 -10.88 -10.71
N SER A 87 -12.09 -11.81 -9.76
CA SER A 87 -11.91 -13.25 -9.94
C SER A 87 -13.13 -14.01 -9.40
N HIS A 88 -13.43 -15.14 -10.00
CA HIS A 88 -14.47 -16.07 -9.53
C HIS A 88 -13.98 -17.00 -8.41
N ARG A 89 -12.67 -17.00 -8.13
CA ARG A 89 -12.09 -17.76 -7.01
C ARG A 89 -12.40 -17.05 -5.70
N SER A 90 -12.94 -17.78 -4.75
CA SER A 90 -13.00 -17.36 -3.35
C SER A 90 -11.67 -17.62 -2.64
N ARG A 91 -11.48 -17.02 -1.47
CA ARG A 91 -10.34 -17.29 -0.57
C ARG A 91 -8.98 -16.97 -1.17
N LEU A 92 -8.90 -15.85 -1.91
CA LEU A 92 -7.65 -15.36 -2.47
C LEU A 92 -6.64 -15.02 -1.35
N LEU A 93 -5.41 -15.48 -1.51
CA LEU A 93 -4.30 -15.12 -0.64
C LEU A 93 -3.41 -14.06 -1.32
N ASP A 94 -3.02 -13.04 -0.57
CA ASP A 94 -1.88 -12.17 -0.92
C ASP A 94 -0.68 -12.51 -0.03
N THR A 95 0.50 -12.60 -0.65
CA THR A 95 1.78 -12.71 0.05
C THR A 95 2.61 -11.49 -0.30
N CYS A 96 2.81 -10.59 0.63
CA CYS A 96 3.51 -9.34 0.38
C CYS A 96 4.35 -8.93 1.59
N GLY A 97 5.21 -7.97 1.40
CA GLY A 97 5.99 -7.36 2.46
C GLY A 97 6.11 -5.86 2.22
N THR A 98 6.44 -5.11 3.24
CA THR A 98 6.76 -3.68 3.12
C THR A 98 8.08 -3.47 2.39
N GLY A 99 8.95 -4.48 2.38
CA GLY A 99 10.31 -4.36 1.89
C GLY A 99 11.16 -3.44 2.77
N GLY A 100 12.40 -3.21 2.32
CA GLY A 100 13.27 -2.22 2.96
C GLY A 100 13.96 -2.69 4.25
N ASP A 101 13.92 -3.98 4.56
CA ASP A 101 14.61 -4.61 5.70
C ASP A 101 16.14 -4.65 5.54
N GLY A 102 16.65 -4.39 4.33
CA GLY A 102 18.10 -4.40 4.04
C GLY A 102 18.74 -5.79 4.01
N SER A 103 17.99 -6.87 4.18
CA SER A 103 18.49 -8.25 4.29
C SER A 103 19.13 -8.76 3.00
N LYS A 104 18.78 -8.20 1.84
CA LYS A 104 19.23 -8.62 0.51
C LYS A 104 18.94 -10.10 0.20
N THR A 105 17.90 -10.66 0.81
CA THR A 105 17.41 -12.00 0.50
C THR A 105 16.86 -12.08 -0.94
N PHE A 106 16.61 -13.27 -1.45
CA PHE A 106 15.80 -13.44 -2.66
C PHE A 106 14.33 -13.06 -2.37
N ASN A 107 13.50 -12.90 -3.40
CA ASN A 107 12.11 -12.52 -3.25
C ASN A 107 11.26 -13.66 -2.64
N ILE A 108 11.36 -13.84 -1.32
CA ILE A 108 10.73 -14.92 -0.57
C ILE A 108 9.21 -14.89 -0.80
N SER A 109 8.56 -13.75 -0.63
CA SER A 109 7.11 -13.61 -0.83
C SER A 109 6.66 -13.98 -2.25
N THR A 110 7.51 -13.75 -3.27
CA THR A 110 7.21 -14.14 -4.67
C THR A 110 7.34 -15.66 -4.86
N ALA A 111 8.39 -16.27 -4.32
CA ALA A 111 8.55 -17.72 -4.34
C ALA A 111 7.42 -18.41 -3.57
N THR A 112 7.06 -17.90 -2.39
CA THR A 112 5.93 -18.39 -1.57
C THR A 112 4.62 -18.33 -2.37
N ALA A 113 4.34 -17.23 -3.08
CA ALA A 113 3.14 -17.11 -3.92
C ALA A 113 3.02 -18.25 -4.93
N ILE A 114 4.14 -18.58 -5.64
CA ILE A 114 4.17 -19.65 -6.64
C ILE A 114 3.95 -21.01 -5.99
N VAL A 115 4.66 -21.30 -4.90
CA VAL A 115 4.57 -22.59 -4.19
C VAL A 115 3.16 -22.80 -3.63
N VAL A 116 2.59 -21.79 -2.99
CA VAL A 116 1.25 -21.87 -2.41
C VAL A 116 0.18 -22.05 -3.47
N ALA A 117 0.31 -21.38 -4.62
CA ALA A 117 -0.58 -21.60 -5.76
C ALA A 117 -0.47 -23.02 -6.32
N ALA A 118 0.75 -23.56 -6.42
CA ALA A 118 0.98 -24.95 -6.82
C ALA A 118 0.37 -25.96 -5.84
N CYS A 119 0.21 -25.59 -4.54
CA CYS A 119 -0.51 -26.37 -3.54
C CYS A 119 -2.04 -26.21 -3.61
N GLY A 120 -2.57 -25.48 -4.59
CA GLY A 120 -4.01 -25.34 -4.83
C GLY A 120 -4.69 -24.17 -4.10
N VAL A 121 -3.95 -23.31 -3.41
CA VAL A 121 -4.50 -22.09 -2.80
C VAL A 121 -4.47 -20.96 -3.81
N PRO A 122 -5.60 -20.32 -4.15
CA PRO A 122 -5.59 -19.25 -5.14
C PRO A 122 -4.91 -18.00 -4.61
N VAL A 123 -4.02 -17.42 -5.42
CA VAL A 123 -3.16 -16.29 -5.05
C VAL A 123 -3.41 -15.08 -5.94
N ALA A 124 -3.66 -13.93 -5.32
CA ALA A 124 -3.66 -12.62 -5.98
C ALA A 124 -2.48 -11.80 -5.42
N LYS A 125 -1.28 -12.00 -5.99
CA LYS A 125 -0.09 -11.35 -5.47
C LYS A 125 -0.01 -9.89 -5.88
N HIS A 126 -0.09 -8.98 -4.91
CA HIS A 126 0.22 -7.57 -5.14
C HIS A 126 1.73 -7.35 -5.12
N GLY A 127 2.24 -6.58 -6.07
CA GLY A 127 3.67 -6.33 -6.14
C GLY A 127 4.07 -5.20 -7.07
N ASN A 128 5.36 -4.85 -7.02
CA ASN A 128 5.92 -3.73 -7.76
C ASN A 128 7.32 -4.08 -8.29
N ARG A 129 7.87 -3.18 -9.11
CA ARG A 129 9.29 -3.13 -9.41
C ARG A 129 10.08 -2.71 -8.17
N LYS A 130 11.40 -2.89 -8.23
CA LYS A 130 12.36 -2.41 -7.24
C LYS A 130 12.07 -0.96 -6.82
N ILE A 131 11.95 -0.74 -5.51
CA ILE A 131 11.89 0.61 -4.92
C ILE A 131 13.08 0.82 -3.99
N THR A 132 13.27 -0.06 -3.01
CA THR A 132 14.33 0.02 -1.98
C THR A 132 15.21 -1.23 -1.92
N SER A 133 14.70 -2.40 -2.35
CA SER A 133 15.40 -3.68 -2.37
C SER A 133 16.33 -3.83 -3.59
N SER A 134 17.11 -4.91 -3.66
CA SER A 134 17.94 -5.24 -4.82
C SER A 134 17.11 -5.58 -6.08
N THR A 135 15.95 -6.25 -5.90
CA THR A 135 15.01 -6.62 -6.96
C THR A 135 13.58 -6.55 -6.43
N GLY A 136 12.63 -6.07 -7.25
CA GLY A 136 11.19 -6.15 -6.95
C GLY A 136 10.57 -7.45 -7.44
N SER A 137 9.35 -7.76 -6.99
CA SER A 137 8.61 -8.96 -7.44
C SER A 137 8.36 -8.96 -8.95
N ALA A 138 8.03 -7.81 -9.54
CA ALA A 138 7.86 -7.69 -10.98
C ALA A 138 9.14 -7.95 -11.76
N ASP A 139 10.29 -7.52 -11.24
CA ASP A 139 11.58 -7.71 -11.90
C ASP A 139 11.95 -9.20 -11.97
N VAL A 140 11.69 -9.96 -10.89
CA VAL A 140 11.91 -11.41 -10.85
C VAL A 140 10.99 -12.14 -11.82
N LEU A 141 9.69 -11.82 -11.81
CA LEU A 141 8.72 -12.46 -12.71
C LEU A 141 9.05 -12.20 -14.18
N GLN A 142 9.45 -10.98 -14.53
CA GLN A 142 9.89 -10.66 -15.90
C GLN A 142 11.17 -11.41 -16.29
N ALA A 143 12.12 -11.56 -15.37
CA ALA A 143 13.33 -12.36 -15.62
C ALA A 143 13.01 -13.84 -15.86
N LEU A 144 11.89 -14.34 -15.31
CA LEU A 144 11.35 -15.68 -15.57
C LEU A 144 10.50 -15.76 -16.85
N GLY A 145 10.41 -14.68 -17.64
CA GLY A 145 9.62 -14.63 -18.87
C GLY A 145 8.12 -14.42 -18.66
N ILE A 146 7.69 -14.02 -17.47
CA ILE A 146 6.28 -13.78 -17.14
C ILE A 146 5.93 -12.32 -17.44
N GLU A 147 4.89 -12.09 -18.24
CA GLU A 147 4.35 -10.75 -18.47
C GLU A 147 3.65 -10.24 -17.19
N VAL A 148 4.08 -9.07 -16.72
CA VAL A 148 3.56 -8.48 -15.46
C VAL A 148 2.62 -7.29 -15.69
N ASP A 149 2.71 -6.60 -16.84
CA ASP A 149 1.90 -5.43 -17.14
C ASP A 149 0.58 -5.81 -17.84
N LEU A 150 -0.19 -6.64 -17.17
CA LEU A 150 -1.49 -7.12 -17.67
C LEU A 150 -2.64 -6.21 -17.21
N PRO A 151 -3.69 -6.01 -18.04
CA PRO A 151 -4.91 -5.36 -17.60
C PRO A 151 -5.65 -6.20 -16.53
N ALA A 152 -6.47 -5.56 -15.70
CA ALA A 152 -7.13 -6.17 -14.55
C ALA A 152 -7.91 -7.43 -14.92
N GLU A 153 -8.62 -7.42 -16.06
CA GLU A 153 -9.41 -8.55 -16.56
C GLU A 153 -8.51 -9.76 -16.92
N ALA A 154 -7.31 -9.50 -17.43
CA ALA A 154 -6.36 -10.57 -17.74
C ALA A 154 -5.76 -11.16 -16.46
N VAL A 155 -5.48 -10.32 -15.45
CA VAL A 155 -5.05 -10.80 -14.13
C VAL A 155 -6.13 -11.66 -13.48
N GLY A 156 -7.40 -11.24 -13.54
CA GLY A 156 -8.54 -12.03 -13.05
C GLY A 156 -8.61 -13.41 -13.73
N ARG A 157 -8.49 -13.45 -15.07
CA ARG A 157 -8.44 -14.72 -15.81
C ARG A 157 -7.26 -15.61 -15.40
N CYS A 158 -6.08 -15.03 -15.16
CA CYS A 158 -4.95 -15.80 -14.65
C CYS A 158 -5.26 -16.45 -13.30
N ILE A 159 -5.85 -15.71 -12.36
CA ILE A 159 -6.27 -16.25 -11.07
C ILE A 159 -7.28 -17.40 -11.28
N ASP A 160 -8.27 -17.21 -12.13
CA ASP A 160 -9.34 -18.19 -12.36
C ASP A 160 -8.83 -19.48 -12.99
N GLN A 161 -7.95 -19.38 -13.99
CA GLN A 161 -7.49 -20.52 -14.78
C GLN A 161 -6.25 -21.20 -14.18
N LEU A 162 -5.28 -20.40 -13.69
CA LEU A 162 -3.99 -20.89 -13.22
C LEU A 162 -3.89 -20.97 -11.69
N GLY A 163 -4.83 -20.35 -10.96
CA GLY A 163 -4.77 -20.24 -9.50
C GLY A 163 -3.84 -19.15 -8.99
N ILE A 164 -3.20 -18.36 -9.88
CA ILE A 164 -2.31 -17.25 -9.48
C ILE A 164 -2.41 -16.11 -10.48
N GLY A 165 -2.42 -14.87 -9.98
CA GLY A 165 -2.31 -13.66 -10.77
C GLY A 165 -1.42 -12.62 -10.09
N PHE A 166 -0.73 -11.82 -10.89
CA PHE A 166 0.14 -10.74 -10.41
C PHE A 166 -0.53 -9.39 -10.60
N CYS A 167 -0.87 -8.75 -9.48
CA CYS A 167 -1.44 -7.40 -9.45
C CYS A 167 -0.31 -6.38 -9.48
N PHE A 168 0.05 -5.91 -10.68
CA PHE A 168 1.14 -4.95 -10.87
C PHE A 168 0.73 -3.55 -10.43
N ALA A 169 1.34 -3.04 -9.35
CA ALA A 169 0.93 -1.80 -8.70
C ALA A 169 0.88 -0.57 -9.64
N PRO A 170 1.86 -0.30 -10.53
CA PRO A 170 1.79 0.85 -11.44
C PRO A 170 0.60 0.83 -12.39
N ARG A 171 0.14 -0.35 -12.78
CA ARG A 171 -1.01 -0.54 -13.67
C ARG A 171 -2.34 -0.37 -12.95
N LEU A 172 -2.41 -0.90 -11.73
CA LEU A 172 -3.66 -1.03 -11.00
C LEU A 172 -3.92 0.09 -9.99
N HIS A 173 -2.92 0.98 -9.79
CA HIS A 173 -3.05 2.22 -9.01
C HIS A 173 -2.68 3.45 -9.85
N PRO A 174 -3.43 3.76 -10.92
CA PRO A 174 -3.08 4.83 -11.86
C PRO A 174 -3.02 6.22 -11.20
N ALA A 175 -3.84 6.47 -10.18
CA ALA A 175 -3.87 7.72 -9.43
C ALA A 175 -2.52 8.04 -8.72
N MET A 176 -1.69 7.03 -8.46
CA MET A 176 -0.36 7.22 -7.89
C MET A 176 0.58 8.07 -8.78
N LYS A 177 0.24 8.28 -10.05
CA LYS A 177 0.99 9.18 -10.94
C LYS A 177 1.00 10.61 -10.40
N GLN A 178 -0.09 11.06 -9.78
CA GLN A 178 -0.24 12.41 -9.23
C GLN A 178 0.76 12.70 -8.11
N VAL A 179 1.08 11.70 -7.29
CA VAL A 179 1.96 11.84 -6.12
C VAL A 179 3.41 11.41 -6.41
N SER A 180 3.66 10.72 -7.52
CA SER A 180 4.95 10.11 -7.83
C SER A 180 6.10 11.11 -7.99
N GLY A 181 5.83 12.29 -8.55
CA GLY A 181 6.79 13.38 -8.72
C GLY A 181 7.30 13.90 -7.37
N VAL A 182 6.36 14.24 -6.49
CA VAL A 182 6.66 14.73 -5.13
C VAL A 182 7.41 13.67 -4.32
N ARG A 183 6.98 12.42 -4.35
CA ARG A 183 7.66 11.33 -3.63
C ARG A 183 9.12 11.17 -4.06
N ARG A 184 9.40 11.30 -5.36
CA ARG A 184 10.79 11.24 -5.87
C ARG A 184 11.62 12.43 -5.42
N SER A 185 11.05 13.63 -5.42
CA SER A 185 11.78 14.85 -5.01
C SER A 185 12.10 14.87 -3.51
N LEU A 186 11.28 14.23 -2.68
CA LEU A 186 11.50 14.12 -1.23
C LEU A 186 12.71 13.25 -0.88
N GLY A 187 13.02 12.21 -1.65
CA GLY A 187 14.20 11.36 -1.45
C GLY A 187 14.17 10.48 -0.20
N PHE A 188 13.06 10.42 0.53
CA PHE A 188 12.85 9.56 1.70
C PHE A 188 11.53 8.77 1.61
N PRO A 189 11.39 7.65 2.34
CA PRO A 189 10.14 6.90 2.40
C PRO A 189 9.00 7.74 2.99
N THR A 190 7.83 7.69 2.34
CA THR A 190 6.61 8.37 2.78
C THR A 190 5.56 7.34 3.19
N ILE A 191 4.44 7.78 3.77
CA ILE A 191 3.30 6.91 4.15
C ILE A 191 2.91 5.95 3.00
N PHE A 192 3.01 6.37 1.75
CA PHE A 192 2.71 5.52 0.57
C PHE A 192 3.59 4.27 0.48
N ASN A 193 4.77 4.24 1.12
CA ASN A 193 5.63 3.06 1.10
C ASN A 193 5.06 1.92 1.94
N ALA A 194 4.27 2.22 2.96
CA ALA A 194 3.60 1.23 3.81
C ALA A 194 2.25 0.75 3.24
N LEU A 195 1.68 1.44 2.23
CA LEU A 195 0.31 1.17 1.78
C LEU A 195 0.19 -0.02 0.82
N GLY A 196 1.26 -0.42 0.13
CA GLY A 196 1.20 -1.52 -0.85
C GLY A 196 0.47 -2.76 -0.32
N PRO A 197 0.86 -3.29 0.83
CA PRO A 197 0.20 -4.46 1.42
C PRO A 197 -1.27 -4.23 1.83
N LEU A 198 -1.68 -3.01 2.11
CA LEU A 198 -3.05 -2.67 2.52
C LEU A 198 -4.01 -2.42 1.36
N CYS A 199 -3.51 -2.42 0.11
CA CYS A 199 -4.23 -1.96 -1.07
C CYS A 199 -4.23 -3.00 -2.21
N ASN A 200 -4.41 -4.29 -1.90
CA ASN A 200 -4.45 -5.34 -2.93
C ASN A 200 -5.66 -5.13 -3.86
N PRO A 201 -5.45 -4.99 -5.19
CA PRO A 201 -6.52 -4.72 -6.14
C PRO A 201 -7.56 -5.83 -6.30
N ALA A 202 -7.21 -7.09 -5.96
CA ALA A 202 -8.16 -8.20 -5.93
C ALA A 202 -8.91 -8.31 -4.59
N SER A 203 -8.68 -7.37 -3.66
CA SER A 203 -9.28 -7.39 -2.32
C SER A 203 -9.16 -8.74 -1.61
N ALA A 204 -7.97 -9.37 -1.74
CA ALA A 204 -7.70 -10.69 -1.18
C ALA A 204 -8.09 -10.74 0.32
N PRO A 205 -9.00 -11.66 0.72
CA PRO A 205 -9.46 -11.75 2.11
C PRO A 205 -8.45 -12.41 3.04
N PHE A 206 -7.45 -13.10 2.49
CA PHE A 206 -6.37 -13.72 3.25
C PHE A 206 -5.03 -13.06 2.92
N GLN A 207 -4.22 -12.79 3.94
CA GLN A 207 -2.96 -12.10 3.74
C GLN A 207 -1.86 -12.62 4.65
N LEU A 208 -0.66 -12.83 4.08
CA LEU A 208 0.60 -12.96 4.80
C LEU A 208 1.44 -11.72 4.51
N LEU A 209 1.70 -10.93 5.54
CA LEU A 209 2.37 -9.65 5.42
C LEU A 209 3.68 -9.62 6.24
N GLY A 210 4.79 -9.45 5.54
CA GLY A 210 6.09 -9.24 6.18
C GLY A 210 6.39 -7.77 6.44
N VAL A 211 6.91 -7.44 7.64
CA VAL A 211 7.24 -6.07 8.04
C VAL A 211 8.55 -6.04 8.84
N GLY A 212 9.57 -5.35 8.34
CA GLY A 212 10.90 -5.35 8.99
C GLY A 212 10.98 -4.55 10.31
N HIS A 213 10.07 -3.60 10.55
CA HIS A 213 10.07 -2.76 11.74
C HIS A 213 8.88 -3.06 12.66
N ARG A 214 9.14 -3.36 13.95
CA ARG A 214 8.13 -3.75 14.93
C ARG A 214 7.00 -2.72 15.06
N ASP A 215 7.35 -1.45 15.25
CA ASP A 215 6.38 -0.35 15.40
C ASP A 215 5.43 -0.25 14.19
N LEU A 216 5.96 -0.43 12.98
CA LEU A 216 5.15 -0.46 11.77
C LEU A 216 4.29 -1.72 11.70
N ALA A 217 4.79 -2.89 12.13
CA ALA A 217 4.03 -4.14 12.13
C ALA A 217 2.79 -4.06 13.03
N GLU A 218 2.93 -3.50 14.24
CA GLU A 218 1.83 -3.27 15.17
C GLU A 218 0.77 -2.34 14.57
N LYS A 219 1.19 -1.22 13.97
CA LYS A 219 0.29 -0.26 13.32
C LYS A 219 -0.41 -0.86 12.09
N MET A 220 0.29 -1.65 11.28
CA MET A 220 -0.31 -2.33 10.12
C MET A 220 -1.28 -3.42 10.55
N ALA A 221 -0.97 -4.18 11.58
CA ALA A 221 -1.87 -5.18 12.16
C ALA A 221 -3.17 -4.51 12.66
N GLU A 222 -3.07 -3.35 13.32
CA GLU A 222 -4.25 -2.62 13.77
C GLU A 222 -5.04 -2.04 12.59
N ALA A 223 -4.39 -1.47 11.58
CA ALA A 223 -5.07 -0.99 10.37
C ALA A 223 -5.82 -2.12 9.63
N LEU A 224 -5.23 -3.32 9.55
CA LEU A 224 -5.86 -4.50 8.94
C LEU A 224 -7.14 -4.94 9.66
N ARG A 225 -7.26 -4.73 10.97
CA ARG A 225 -8.50 -5.00 11.73
C ARG A 225 -9.71 -4.17 11.26
N HIS A 226 -9.47 -3.08 10.57
CA HIS A 226 -10.51 -2.18 10.07
C HIS A 226 -10.67 -2.23 8.55
N LEU A 227 -9.92 -3.10 7.87
CA LEU A 227 -10.04 -3.37 6.44
C LEU A 227 -10.86 -4.66 6.19
N PRO A 228 -11.43 -4.84 4.99
CA PRO A 228 -12.23 -6.03 4.66
C PRO A 228 -11.33 -7.24 4.38
N VAL A 229 -10.62 -7.73 5.41
CA VAL A 229 -9.85 -8.97 5.38
C VAL A 229 -10.49 -9.98 6.34
N GLU A 230 -10.58 -11.24 5.95
CA GLU A 230 -11.10 -12.29 6.83
C GLU A 230 -10.02 -12.76 7.81
N ARG A 231 -8.80 -12.90 7.30
CA ARG A 231 -7.64 -13.27 8.13
C ARG A 231 -6.36 -12.68 7.54
N ALA A 232 -5.56 -12.07 8.40
CA ALA A 232 -4.21 -11.66 8.08
C ALA A 232 -3.23 -12.15 9.14
N ILE A 233 -2.01 -12.43 8.69
CA ILE A 233 -0.87 -12.73 9.55
C ILE A 233 0.22 -11.72 9.19
N VAL A 234 0.55 -10.85 10.14
CA VAL A 234 1.70 -9.95 10.03
C VAL A 234 2.88 -10.61 10.71
N VAL A 235 4.01 -10.67 10.05
CA VAL A 235 5.21 -11.35 10.57
C VAL A 235 6.43 -10.44 10.55
N ARG A 236 7.32 -10.66 11.51
CA ARG A 236 8.62 -9.99 11.61
C ARG A 236 9.64 -10.92 12.26
N GLY A 237 10.75 -11.17 11.60
CA GLY A 237 11.90 -11.81 12.24
C GLY A 237 12.55 -10.88 13.28
N GLU A 238 12.92 -11.38 14.44
CA GLU A 238 13.65 -10.59 15.46
C GLU A 238 15.03 -10.15 14.96
N ASP A 239 15.57 -10.81 13.94
CA ASP A 239 16.76 -10.40 13.18
C ASP A 239 16.53 -9.22 12.22
N GLY A 240 15.29 -8.68 12.16
CA GLY A 240 14.90 -7.56 11.32
C GLY A 240 14.35 -7.96 9.96
N LEU A 241 14.28 -9.26 9.65
CA LEU A 241 13.75 -9.78 8.39
C LEU A 241 12.24 -9.49 8.30
N ASP A 242 11.78 -9.00 7.15
CA ASP A 242 10.35 -8.81 6.85
C ASP A 242 9.68 -10.10 6.32
N GLU A 243 10.06 -11.25 6.91
CA GLU A 243 9.56 -12.57 6.57
C GLU A 243 9.59 -13.47 7.82
N VAL A 244 9.13 -14.71 7.70
CA VAL A 244 9.36 -15.75 8.72
C VAL A 244 10.84 -16.12 8.70
N SER A 245 11.56 -15.84 9.78
CA SER A 245 12.99 -16.13 9.88
C SER A 245 13.26 -17.60 10.20
N LEU A 246 14.33 -18.13 9.59
CA LEU A 246 14.91 -19.43 9.97
C LEU A 246 16.09 -19.28 10.94
N MET A 247 16.52 -18.04 11.21
CA MET A 247 17.72 -17.74 11.99
C MET A 247 17.40 -17.15 13.37
N ALA A 248 16.18 -16.63 13.55
CA ALA A 248 15.71 -15.98 14.78
C ALA A 248 14.24 -16.30 15.04
N PRO A 249 13.71 -16.07 16.25
CA PRO A 249 12.28 -16.08 16.50
C PRO A 249 11.54 -15.10 15.57
N THR A 250 10.28 -15.43 15.26
CA THR A 250 9.41 -14.58 14.46
C THR A 250 8.26 -14.08 15.32
N GLU A 251 8.11 -12.76 15.41
CA GLU A 251 6.94 -12.14 15.98
C GLU A 251 5.77 -12.25 15.01
N VAL A 252 4.59 -12.55 15.54
CA VAL A 252 3.38 -12.78 14.73
C VAL A 252 2.20 -12.04 15.33
N TRP A 253 1.54 -11.21 14.51
CA TRP A 253 0.26 -10.59 14.82
C TRP A 253 -0.81 -11.25 13.95
N GLN A 254 -1.73 -11.96 14.59
CA GLN A 254 -2.83 -12.62 13.90
C GLN A 254 -4.09 -11.77 13.97
N ILE A 255 -4.69 -11.50 12.82
CA ILE A 255 -5.96 -10.80 12.66
C ILE A 255 -6.98 -11.81 12.11
N SER A 256 -8.15 -11.87 12.72
CA SER A 256 -9.29 -12.68 12.27
C SER A 256 -10.58 -11.96 12.63
N HIS A 257 -11.53 -11.95 11.72
CA HIS A 257 -12.90 -11.46 11.88
C HIS A 257 -13.88 -12.63 11.92
#